data_b6e2d7a724e250cf9d079c2cbe6e12e2
#
_entry.id   b6e2d7a724e250cf9d079c2cbe6e12e2
#
_cell.length_a   1.000
_cell.length_b   1.000
_cell.length_c   1.000
_cell.angle_alpha   90.00
_cell.angle_beta   90.00
_cell.angle_gamma   90.00
#
_symmetry.space_group_name_H-M   'P 1'
#
loop_
_entity.id
_entity.type
_entity.pdbx_description
1 polymer ?
#
loop_
_entity_poly.entity_id
_entity_poly.type
_entity_poly.pdbx_seq_one_letter_code
_entity_poly.pdbx_strand_id
1 'polypeptide(L)'
;MDLSHLMWDQDGWGYLPNTPEVFDILIETIQIAKVKRLLEIGFYAGHSTSYWAELMSDDCEIVSCCPDHPRGRLFGPIIMDKYPNVEVHLTASPDIYDTIKDQSFDLAFIDGSHVTENVIKDTVMCDRLNIPYRIYDNVEWEGIRDMIYNLDAMGDIEIIREFSYMCNFKGKVSRNQMTLVKKC
;
A
#
# COMPACT_ATOMS: atom_id res chain seq x y z
N MET A 1 -18.75 3.28 -5.20
CA MET A 1 -17.65 2.28 -5.37
C MET A 1 -18.27 0.89 -5.45
N ASP A 2 -18.08 0.19 -6.56
CA ASP A 2 -18.55 -1.19 -6.72
C ASP A 2 -17.44 -2.19 -6.39
N LEU A 3 -17.55 -2.82 -5.23
CA LEU A 3 -16.58 -3.79 -4.71
C LEU A 3 -17.15 -5.22 -4.72
N SER A 4 -18.19 -5.47 -5.52
CA SER A 4 -18.88 -6.78 -5.57
C SER A 4 -17.99 -7.93 -6.09
N HIS A 5 -16.90 -7.60 -6.80
CA HIS A 5 -15.89 -8.54 -7.28
C HIS A 5 -14.95 -9.04 -6.17
N LEU A 6 -14.90 -8.34 -5.02
CA LEU A 6 -14.09 -8.74 -3.88
C LEU A 6 -14.87 -9.74 -3.04
N MET A 7 -14.32 -10.91 -2.86
CA MET A 7 -14.83 -11.85 -1.86
C MET A 7 -14.23 -11.47 -0.50
N TRP A 8 -15.09 -10.94 0.37
CA TRP A 8 -14.74 -10.70 1.76
C TRP A 8 -14.54 -12.04 2.45
N ASP A 9 -13.28 -12.39 2.67
CA ASP A 9 -12.95 -13.61 3.34
C ASP A 9 -13.38 -13.54 4.80
N GLN A 10 -14.04 -14.61 5.25
CA GLN A 10 -14.45 -14.73 6.66
C GLN A 10 -13.25 -14.76 7.62
N ASP A 11 -12.06 -15.06 7.12
CA ASP A 11 -10.84 -15.07 7.92
C ASP A 11 -10.31 -13.67 8.23
N GLY A 12 -10.65 -12.65 7.43
CA GLY A 12 -10.44 -11.23 7.73
C GLY A 12 -9.00 -10.77 7.85
N TRP A 13 -8.01 -11.56 7.46
CA TRP A 13 -6.62 -11.18 7.48
C TRP A 13 -6.22 -10.47 6.17
N GLY A 14 -5.49 -9.37 6.30
CA GLY A 14 -4.74 -8.79 5.18
C GLY A 14 -5.55 -7.91 4.24
N TYR A 15 -6.54 -7.15 4.73
CA TYR A 15 -7.17 -6.12 3.93
C TYR A 15 -7.58 -4.89 4.74
N LEU A 16 -7.45 -3.74 4.09
CA LEU A 16 -7.93 -2.48 4.63
C LEU A 16 -9.46 -2.54 4.85
N PRO A 17 -9.96 -2.01 5.97
CA PRO A 17 -11.39 -1.90 6.19
C PRO A 17 -12.06 -1.03 5.12
N ASN A 18 -13.26 -1.45 4.68
CA ASN A 18 -14.12 -0.65 3.81
C ASN A 18 -14.90 0.37 4.66
N THR A 19 -14.22 1.42 5.10
CA THR A 19 -14.80 2.48 5.95
C THR A 19 -14.53 3.87 5.38
N PRO A 20 -15.39 4.87 5.66
CA PRO A 20 -15.17 6.25 5.24
C PRO A 20 -13.81 6.80 5.66
N GLU A 21 -13.35 6.47 6.88
CA GLU A 21 -12.08 6.95 7.41
C GLU A 21 -10.91 6.48 6.57
N VAL A 22 -10.92 5.22 6.11
CA VAL A 22 -9.87 4.69 5.23
C VAL A 22 -9.90 5.41 3.89
N PHE A 23 -11.07 5.62 3.30
CA PHE A 23 -11.19 6.34 2.03
C PHE A 23 -10.72 7.79 2.14
N ASP A 24 -11.04 8.48 3.23
CA ASP A 24 -10.57 9.85 3.47
C ASP A 24 -9.03 9.90 3.54
N ILE A 25 -8.39 8.92 4.19
CA ILE A 25 -6.93 8.79 4.24
C ILE A 25 -6.35 8.62 2.82
N LEU A 26 -6.91 7.72 2.01
CA LEU A 26 -6.41 7.46 0.66
C LEU A 26 -6.61 8.70 -0.23
N ILE A 27 -7.75 9.37 -0.16
CA ILE A 27 -8.06 10.60 -0.91
C ILE A 27 -7.08 11.71 -0.52
N GLU A 28 -6.87 11.97 0.78
CA GLU A 28 -5.92 12.97 1.26
C GLU A 28 -4.49 12.65 0.77
N THR A 29 -4.10 11.38 0.81
CA THR A 29 -2.79 10.92 0.31
C THR A 29 -2.63 11.17 -1.18
N ILE A 30 -3.64 10.84 -2.00
CA ILE A 30 -3.65 11.11 -3.45
C ILE A 30 -3.47 12.60 -3.72
N GLN A 31 -4.16 13.46 -2.97
CA GLN A 31 -4.11 14.91 -3.14
C GLN A 31 -2.74 15.50 -2.76
N ILE A 32 -2.17 15.06 -1.64
CA ILE A 32 -0.86 15.54 -1.14
C ILE A 32 0.25 15.11 -2.11
N ALA A 33 0.31 13.83 -2.46
CA ALA A 33 1.35 13.28 -3.33
C ALA A 33 1.11 13.53 -4.82
N LYS A 34 -0.08 14.00 -5.22
CA LYS A 34 -0.50 14.22 -6.62
C LYS A 34 -0.31 12.97 -7.47
N VAL A 35 -0.75 11.85 -6.94
CA VAL A 35 -0.47 10.51 -7.48
C VAL A 35 -1.00 10.35 -8.89
N LYS A 36 -0.11 9.96 -9.80
CA LYS A 36 -0.40 9.49 -11.16
C LYS A 36 0.04 8.04 -11.33
N ARG A 37 1.09 7.63 -10.65
CA ARG A 37 1.57 6.26 -10.67
C ARG A 37 1.88 5.78 -9.25
N LEU A 38 1.18 4.73 -8.84
CA LEU A 38 1.28 4.09 -7.52
C LEU A 38 2.03 2.77 -7.62
N LEU A 39 2.97 2.55 -6.71
CA LEU A 39 3.50 1.22 -6.40
C LEU A 39 2.84 0.71 -5.12
N GLU A 40 2.13 -0.40 -5.19
CA GLU A 40 1.60 -1.08 -4.02
C GLU A 40 2.43 -2.31 -3.69
N ILE A 41 2.91 -2.38 -2.46
CA ILE A 41 3.60 -3.55 -1.91
C ILE A 41 2.65 -4.22 -0.92
N GLY A 42 2.02 -5.33 -1.37
CA GLY A 42 1.03 -6.03 -0.56
C GLY A 42 -0.32 -6.24 -1.25
N PHE A 43 -0.34 -6.84 -2.45
CA PHE A 43 -1.59 -7.11 -3.20
C PHE A 43 -2.56 -8.03 -2.46
N TYR A 44 -2.08 -9.12 -1.90
CA TYR A 44 -2.84 -10.19 -1.25
C TYR A 44 -4.10 -10.65 -2.03
N ALA A 45 -5.26 -10.01 -1.79
CA ALA A 45 -6.54 -10.29 -2.47
C ALA A 45 -7.09 -9.05 -3.24
N GLY A 46 -6.32 -7.97 -3.34
CA GLY A 46 -6.61 -6.79 -4.15
C GLY A 46 -7.65 -5.83 -3.56
N HIS A 47 -7.89 -5.85 -2.24
CA HIS A 47 -8.83 -4.91 -1.60
C HIS A 47 -8.32 -3.48 -1.67
N SER A 48 -7.13 -3.21 -1.14
CA SER A 48 -6.48 -1.90 -1.21
C SER A 48 -6.26 -1.45 -2.65
N THR A 49 -5.79 -2.36 -3.52
CA THR A 49 -5.63 -2.11 -4.96
C THR A 49 -6.93 -1.59 -5.58
N SER A 50 -8.07 -2.22 -5.25
CA SER A 50 -9.38 -1.78 -5.76
C SER A 50 -9.79 -0.43 -5.20
N TYR A 51 -9.47 -0.12 -3.93
CA TYR A 51 -9.75 1.21 -3.36
C TYR A 51 -8.94 2.28 -4.08
N TRP A 52 -7.64 2.06 -4.29
CA TRP A 52 -6.81 2.96 -5.05
C TRP A 52 -7.34 3.16 -6.48
N ALA A 53 -7.69 2.08 -7.18
CA ALA A 53 -8.20 2.14 -8.55
C ALA A 53 -9.54 2.90 -8.65
N GLU A 54 -10.44 2.75 -7.67
CA GLU A 54 -11.73 3.49 -7.65
C GLU A 54 -11.57 4.96 -7.25
N LEU A 55 -10.53 5.32 -6.49
CA LEU A 55 -10.31 6.68 -5.99
C LEU A 55 -9.39 7.51 -6.90
N MET A 56 -8.51 6.87 -7.64
CA MET A 56 -7.65 7.52 -8.61
C MET A 56 -8.39 7.72 -9.93
N SER A 57 -7.96 8.69 -10.75
CA SER A 57 -8.52 8.90 -12.08
C SER A 57 -8.07 7.81 -13.06
N ASP A 58 -8.87 7.57 -14.12
CA ASP A 58 -8.62 6.50 -15.12
C ASP A 58 -7.27 6.66 -15.87
N ASP A 59 -6.67 7.84 -15.86
CA ASP A 59 -5.35 8.13 -16.43
C ASP A 59 -4.19 7.84 -15.48
N CYS A 60 -4.47 7.36 -14.28
CA CYS A 60 -3.47 6.95 -13.32
C CYS A 60 -3.17 5.45 -13.44
N GLU A 61 -1.97 5.05 -13.06
CA GLU A 61 -1.50 3.67 -13.15
C GLU A 61 -1.16 3.10 -11.78
N ILE A 62 -1.43 1.82 -11.58
CA ILE A 62 -1.14 1.09 -10.36
C ILE A 62 -0.33 -0.15 -10.70
N VAL A 63 0.85 -0.27 -10.11
CA VAL A 63 1.63 -1.51 -10.10
C VAL A 63 1.56 -2.10 -8.71
N SER A 64 0.99 -3.30 -8.59
CA SER A 64 0.84 -3.98 -7.31
C SER A 64 1.64 -5.27 -7.28
N CYS A 65 2.29 -5.57 -6.16
CA CYS A 65 3.10 -6.77 -6.02
C CYS A 65 2.87 -7.50 -4.70
N CYS A 66 3.02 -8.82 -4.74
CA CYS A 66 3.07 -9.67 -3.56
C CYS A 66 3.83 -10.96 -3.88
N PRO A 67 4.33 -11.70 -2.86
CA PRO A 67 4.79 -13.06 -3.08
C PRO A 67 3.74 -13.90 -3.78
N ASP A 68 4.18 -14.89 -4.56
CA ASP A 68 3.27 -15.83 -5.21
C ASP A 68 2.41 -16.57 -4.17
N HIS A 69 1.11 -16.28 -4.19
CA HIS A 69 0.15 -16.73 -3.20
C HIS A 69 -1.17 -17.14 -3.87
N PRO A 70 -1.88 -18.16 -3.38
CA PRO A 70 -3.12 -18.63 -3.99
C PRO A 70 -4.18 -17.54 -4.21
N ARG A 71 -4.30 -16.58 -3.31
CA ARG A 71 -5.23 -15.44 -3.45
C ARG A 71 -4.80 -14.49 -4.54
N GLY A 72 -3.50 -14.15 -4.61
CA GLY A 72 -2.96 -13.34 -5.69
C GLY A 72 -3.22 -13.96 -7.06
N ARG A 73 -3.03 -15.28 -7.19
CA ARG A 73 -3.34 -16.02 -8.42
C ARG A 73 -4.83 -15.99 -8.78
N LEU A 74 -5.71 -16.01 -7.77
CA LEU A 74 -7.16 -16.00 -7.99
C LEU A 74 -7.66 -14.59 -8.32
N PHE A 75 -7.27 -13.58 -7.53
CA PHE A 75 -7.82 -12.24 -7.63
C PHE A 75 -7.08 -11.33 -8.59
N GLY A 76 -5.78 -11.55 -8.84
CA GLY A 76 -5.00 -10.73 -9.77
C GLY A 76 -5.65 -10.59 -11.15
N PRO A 77 -6.00 -11.70 -11.85
CA PRO A 77 -6.69 -11.62 -13.13
C PRO A 77 -8.05 -10.88 -13.07
N ILE A 78 -8.81 -11.05 -11.99
CA ILE A 78 -10.12 -10.40 -11.78
C ILE A 78 -9.94 -8.88 -11.64
N ILE A 79 -8.93 -8.46 -10.87
CA ILE A 79 -8.62 -7.04 -10.67
C ILE A 79 -8.14 -6.39 -11.95
N MET A 80 -7.22 -7.03 -12.68
CA MET A 80 -6.70 -6.51 -13.95
C MET A 80 -7.77 -6.46 -15.06
N ASP A 81 -8.73 -7.38 -15.06
CA ASP A 81 -9.86 -7.34 -15.99
C ASP A 81 -10.81 -6.17 -15.69
N LYS A 82 -11.05 -5.92 -14.40
CA LYS A 82 -11.92 -4.81 -13.96
C LYS A 82 -11.25 -3.44 -14.11
N TYR A 83 -9.96 -3.36 -13.82
CA TYR A 83 -9.19 -2.11 -13.81
C TYR A 83 -8.02 -2.20 -14.79
N PRO A 84 -8.20 -1.78 -16.06
CA PRO A 84 -7.17 -1.91 -17.10
C PRO A 84 -5.88 -1.13 -16.84
N ASN A 85 -5.92 -0.18 -15.90
CA ASN A 85 -4.78 0.61 -15.44
C ASN A 85 -4.03 0.00 -14.25
N VAL A 86 -4.39 -1.24 -13.86
CA VAL A 86 -3.74 -1.99 -12.78
C VAL A 86 -2.91 -3.13 -13.35
N GLU A 87 -1.67 -3.22 -12.94
CA GLU A 87 -0.76 -4.34 -13.21
C GLU A 87 -0.45 -5.07 -11.90
N VAL A 88 -0.62 -6.41 -11.87
CA VAL A 88 -0.38 -7.24 -10.69
C VAL A 88 0.76 -8.21 -10.94
N HIS A 89 1.79 -8.14 -10.09
CA HIS A 89 2.93 -9.05 -10.10
C HIS A 89 2.91 -9.98 -8.90
N LEU A 90 2.97 -11.28 -9.16
CA LEU A 90 3.13 -12.32 -8.12
C LEU A 90 4.62 -12.54 -7.81
N THR A 91 5.29 -11.46 -7.50
CA THR A 91 6.71 -11.39 -7.19
C THR A 91 6.88 -10.55 -5.93
N ALA A 92 7.62 -11.07 -4.97
CA ALA A 92 7.85 -10.37 -3.71
C ALA A 92 8.69 -9.10 -3.91
N SER A 93 8.47 -8.10 -3.08
CA SER A 93 9.45 -7.05 -2.85
C SER A 93 10.62 -7.62 -2.01
N PRO A 94 11.91 -7.40 -2.34
CA PRO A 94 12.42 -6.49 -3.40
C PRO A 94 12.69 -7.15 -4.76
N ASP A 95 12.32 -8.42 -4.97
CA ASP A 95 12.67 -9.18 -6.19
C ASP A 95 12.04 -8.59 -7.47
N ILE A 96 10.93 -7.85 -7.34
CA ILE A 96 10.29 -7.16 -8.46
C ILE A 96 11.14 -6.00 -9.02
N TYR A 97 12.15 -5.52 -8.27
CA TYR A 97 12.92 -4.32 -8.61
C TYR A 97 13.40 -4.31 -10.07
N ASP A 98 13.99 -5.40 -10.56
CA ASP A 98 14.53 -5.46 -11.92
C ASP A 98 13.45 -5.36 -13.01
N THR A 99 12.20 -5.69 -12.69
CA THR A 99 11.06 -5.56 -13.60
C THR A 99 10.57 -4.12 -13.71
N ILE A 100 10.66 -3.35 -12.61
CA ILE A 100 10.04 -2.01 -12.50
C ILE A 100 11.05 -0.86 -12.40
N LYS A 101 12.37 -1.12 -12.37
CA LYS A 101 13.42 -0.12 -12.11
C LYS A 101 13.48 1.05 -13.10
N ASP A 102 12.98 0.84 -14.31
CA ASP A 102 12.95 1.86 -15.36
C ASP A 102 11.61 2.64 -15.37
N GLN A 103 10.73 2.38 -14.40
CA GLN A 103 9.46 3.06 -14.21
C GLN A 103 9.59 4.13 -13.11
N SER A 104 8.81 5.19 -13.23
CA SER A 104 8.71 6.25 -12.20
C SER A 104 7.41 6.07 -11.41
N PHE A 105 7.46 6.34 -10.11
CA PHE A 105 6.30 6.29 -9.22
C PHE A 105 6.23 7.56 -8.38
N ASP A 106 5.03 8.05 -8.10
CA ASP A 106 4.80 9.22 -7.26
C ASP A 106 4.62 8.84 -5.80
N LEU A 107 4.05 7.66 -5.56
CA LEU A 107 3.73 7.12 -4.24
C LEU A 107 4.03 5.62 -4.18
N ALA A 108 4.54 5.16 -3.04
CA ALA A 108 4.51 3.76 -2.65
C ALA A 108 3.55 3.56 -1.47
N PHE A 109 2.64 2.58 -1.58
CA PHE A 109 1.85 2.07 -0.47
C PHE A 109 2.50 0.79 0.05
N ILE A 110 2.96 0.80 1.30
CA ILE A 110 3.70 -0.30 1.92
C ILE A 110 2.81 -0.97 2.96
N ASP A 111 2.20 -2.08 2.57
CA ASP A 111 1.28 -2.91 3.35
C ASP A 111 1.51 -4.42 3.08
N GLY A 112 2.77 -4.81 2.85
CA GLY A 112 3.10 -6.19 2.46
C GLY A 112 3.37 -7.11 3.63
N SER A 113 4.26 -6.72 4.51
CA SER A 113 4.71 -7.52 5.63
C SER A 113 4.76 -6.68 6.90
N HIS A 114 4.27 -7.26 8.00
CA HIS A 114 4.31 -6.58 9.31
C HIS A 114 5.61 -6.91 10.09
N VAL A 115 6.59 -7.52 9.44
CA VAL A 115 7.92 -7.77 9.99
C VAL A 115 8.83 -6.61 9.61
N THR A 116 9.39 -5.94 10.61
CA THR A 116 10.19 -4.70 10.45
C THR A 116 11.30 -4.85 9.41
N GLU A 117 12.03 -5.97 9.41
CA GLU A 117 13.12 -6.22 8.46
C GLU A 117 12.64 -6.25 7.00
N ASN A 118 11.41 -6.71 6.75
CA ASN A 118 10.84 -6.70 5.41
C ASN A 118 10.39 -5.29 5.02
N VAL A 119 9.77 -4.54 5.92
CA VAL A 119 9.41 -3.13 5.68
C VAL A 119 10.66 -2.28 5.41
N ILE A 120 11.79 -2.56 6.06
CA ILE A 120 13.08 -1.93 5.75
C ILE A 120 13.51 -2.25 4.31
N LYS A 121 13.42 -3.50 3.86
CA LYS A 121 13.75 -3.88 2.47
C LYS A 121 12.85 -3.18 1.46
N ASP A 122 11.55 -3.08 1.76
CA ASP A 122 10.57 -2.37 0.94
C ASP A 122 10.94 -0.88 0.84
N THR A 123 11.29 -0.27 1.98
CA THR A 123 11.76 1.12 2.05
C THR A 123 13.02 1.34 1.21
N VAL A 124 14.02 0.47 1.34
CA VAL A 124 15.25 0.54 0.53
C VAL A 124 14.96 0.37 -0.96
N MET A 125 14.03 -0.50 -1.34
CA MET A 125 13.60 -0.61 -2.74
C MET A 125 12.96 0.68 -3.24
N CYS A 126 12.09 1.30 -2.46
CA CYS A 126 11.50 2.60 -2.78
C CYS A 126 12.55 3.71 -2.92
N ASP A 127 13.62 3.67 -2.10
CA ASP A 127 14.75 4.60 -2.21
C ASP A 127 15.51 4.42 -3.53
N ARG A 128 15.77 3.19 -3.94
CA ARG A 128 16.43 2.87 -5.22
C ARG A 128 15.58 3.28 -6.43
N LEU A 129 14.26 3.22 -6.31
CA LEU A 129 13.30 3.68 -7.33
C LEU A 129 13.09 5.20 -7.30
N ASN A 130 13.70 5.92 -6.33
CA ASN A 130 13.51 7.36 -6.10
C ASN A 130 12.04 7.78 -5.93
N ILE A 131 11.23 6.96 -5.26
CA ILE A 131 9.83 7.27 -4.99
C ILE A 131 9.74 8.38 -3.94
N PRO A 132 9.14 9.54 -4.28
CA PRO A 132 9.17 10.72 -3.41
C PRO A 132 8.25 10.61 -2.19
N TYR A 133 7.13 9.92 -2.31
CA TYR A 133 6.17 9.75 -1.21
C TYR A 133 5.97 8.28 -0.89
N ARG A 134 5.78 7.99 0.40
CA ARG A 134 5.45 6.64 0.89
C ARG A 134 4.38 6.75 1.96
N ILE A 135 3.42 5.85 1.91
CA ILE A 135 2.48 5.65 3.00
C ILE A 135 2.67 4.25 3.56
N TYR A 136 2.94 4.15 4.85
CA TYR A 136 3.12 2.91 5.58
C TYR A 136 1.85 2.58 6.32
N ASP A 137 1.36 1.35 6.20
CA ASP A 137 0.31 0.81 7.06
C ASP A 137 0.91 0.12 8.30
N ASN A 138 0.06 -0.15 9.30
CA ASN A 138 0.40 -0.83 10.55
C ASN A 138 1.52 -0.14 11.38
N VAL A 139 1.54 1.17 11.38
CA VAL A 139 2.53 1.97 12.13
C VAL A 139 2.33 1.88 13.65
N GLU A 140 1.19 1.37 14.12
CA GLU A 140 1.00 1.01 15.53
C GLU A 140 1.94 -0.09 16.02
N TRP A 141 2.58 -0.85 15.12
CA TRP A 141 3.61 -1.83 15.46
C TRP A 141 4.92 -1.13 15.79
N GLU A 142 5.42 -1.34 16.99
CA GLU A 142 6.55 -0.60 17.55
C GLU A 142 7.77 -0.57 16.63
N GLY A 143 8.17 -1.71 16.05
CA GLY A 143 9.34 -1.77 15.18
C GLY A 143 9.19 -0.98 13.87
N ILE A 144 7.97 -0.91 13.29
CA ILE A 144 7.69 -0.12 12.08
C ILE A 144 7.68 1.37 12.44
N ARG A 145 7.00 1.72 13.53
CA ARG A 145 6.96 3.08 14.04
C ARG A 145 8.37 3.62 14.31
N ASP A 146 9.17 2.88 15.08
CA ASP A 146 10.52 3.29 15.45
C ASP A 146 11.42 3.47 14.23
N MET A 147 11.28 2.61 13.20
CA MET A 147 11.98 2.77 11.93
C MET A 147 11.64 4.12 11.28
N ILE A 148 10.35 4.46 11.15
CA ILE A 148 9.90 5.69 10.50
C ILE A 148 10.40 6.92 11.27
N TYR A 149 10.23 6.95 12.60
CA TYR A 149 10.69 8.09 13.41
C TYR A 149 12.21 8.24 13.43
N ASN A 150 12.97 7.13 13.34
CA ASN A 150 14.43 7.21 13.23
C ASN A 150 14.86 7.80 11.88
N LEU A 151 14.21 7.40 10.76
CA LEU A 151 14.48 7.97 9.44
C LEU A 151 14.16 9.48 9.39
N ASP A 152 13.05 9.90 10.00
CA ASP A 152 12.68 11.31 10.14
C ASP A 152 13.72 12.08 10.97
N ALA A 153 14.12 11.54 12.11
CA ALA A 153 15.13 12.15 12.98
C ALA A 153 16.53 12.24 12.32
N MET A 154 16.84 11.35 11.39
CA MET A 154 18.08 11.38 10.59
C MET A 154 18.00 12.35 9.41
N GLY A 155 16.81 12.84 9.06
CA GLY A 155 16.55 13.71 7.92
C GLY A 155 16.52 13.00 6.57
N ASP A 156 16.33 11.68 6.56
CA ASP A 156 16.19 10.88 5.34
C ASP A 156 14.79 11.01 4.75
N ILE A 157 13.80 11.24 5.63
CA ILE A 157 12.40 11.50 5.28
C ILE A 157 11.83 12.65 6.11
N GLU A 158 10.68 13.16 5.72
CA GLU A 158 9.84 14.09 6.47
C GLU A 158 8.48 13.45 6.71
N ILE A 159 8.02 13.35 7.96
CA ILE A 159 6.67 12.91 8.28
C ILE A 159 5.69 14.01 7.88
N ILE A 160 4.87 13.76 6.86
CA ILE A 160 3.89 14.72 6.34
C ILE A 160 2.56 14.61 7.09
N ARG A 161 2.10 13.39 7.34
CA ARG A 161 0.81 13.15 7.98
C ARG A 161 0.75 11.80 8.68
N GLU A 162 0.19 11.81 9.87
CA GLU A 162 -0.17 10.59 10.60
C GLU A 162 -1.68 10.44 10.61
N PHE A 163 -2.15 9.25 10.29
CA PHE A 163 -3.55 8.89 10.21
C PHE A 163 -3.87 7.77 11.21
N SER A 164 -5.14 7.66 11.59
CA SER A 164 -5.60 6.50 12.33
C SER A 164 -7.03 6.14 11.92
N TYR A 165 -7.30 4.86 11.89
CA TYR A 165 -8.59 4.30 11.55
C TYR A 165 -8.95 3.13 12.46
N MET A 166 -10.23 2.81 12.54
CA MET A 166 -10.69 1.68 13.34
C MET A 166 -10.84 0.46 12.46
N CYS A 167 -10.24 -0.64 12.90
CA CYS A 167 -10.42 -1.95 12.29
C CYS A 167 -11.23 -2.84 13.24
N ASN A 168 -12.24 -3.51 12.70
CA ASN A 168 -13.01 -4.51 13.46
C ASN A 168 -12.75 -5.88 12.84
N PHE A 169 -11.88 -6.63 13.46
CA PHE A 169 -11.54 -7.98 13.03
C PHE A 169 -12.13 -9.02 13.99
N LYS A 170 -13.07 -9.83 13.51
CA LYS A 170 -13.72 -10.91 14.29
C LYS A 170 -14.23 -10.43 15.67
N GLY A 171 -14.80 -9.24 15.71
CA GLY A 171 -15.30 -8.64 16.95
C GLY A 171 -14.23 -8.01 17.85
N LYS A 172 -12.96 -8.06 17.46
CA LYS A 172 -11.91 -7.27 18.11
C LYS A 172 -11.77 -5.94 17.39
N VAL A 173 -12.01 -4.87 18.08
CA VAL A 173 -11.82 -3.51 17.59
C VAL A 173 -10.40 -3.07 17.94
N SER A 174 -9.63 -2.71 16.94
CA SER A 174 -8.28 -2.13 17.08
C SER A 174 -8.22 -0.77 16.40
N ARG A 175 -7.33 0.08 16.90
CA ARG A 175 -6.94 1.31 16.23
C ARG A 175 -5.67 1.03 15.47
N ASN A 176 -5.75 1.16 14.16
CA ASN A 176 -4.61 1.02 13.26
C ASN A 176 -4.12 2.39 12.81
N GLN A 177 -2.88 2.47 12.34
CA GLN A 177 -2.25 3.73 11.97
C GLN A 177 -1.57 3.61 10.62
N MET A 178 -1.65 4.71 9.85
CA MET A 178 -0.85 4.93 8.65
C MET A 178 -0.02 6.20 8.81
N THR A 179 1.16 6.24 8.19
CA THR A 179 1.99 7.43 8.16
C THR A 179 2.44 7.71 6.74
N LEU A 180 2.07 8.90 6.24
CA LEU A 180 2.55 9.45 4.97
C LEU A 180 3.85 10.20 5.21
N VAL A 181 4.88 9.84 4.47
CA VAL A 181 6.19 10.47 4.52
C VAL A 181 6.61 10.94 3.13
N LYS A 182 7.52 11.90 3.11
CA LYS A 182 8.20 12.39 1.91
C LYS A 182 9.70 12.17 2.05
N LYS A 183 10.33 11.67 1.00
CA LYS A 183 11.79 11.53 0.92
C LYS A 183 12.43 12.93 0.88
N CYS A 184 13.47 13.17 1.68
CA CYS A 184 14.26 14.38 1.68
C CYS A 184 15.31 14.42 0.57
#